data_c30288cfe99d6694df4cdbfe928620a9
#
_entry.id   c30288cfe99d6694df4cdbfe928620a9
#
_cell.length_a   1.000
_cell.length_b   1.000
_cell.length_c   1.000
_cell.angle_alpha   90.00
_cell.angle_beta   90.00
_cell.angle_gamma   90.00
#
_symmetry.space_group_name_H-M   'P 1'
#
loop_
_entity.id
_entity.type
_entity.pdbx_description
1 polymer ?
#
loop_
_entity_poly.entity_id
_entity_poly.type
_entity_poly.pdbx_seq_one_letter_code
_entity_poly.pdbx_strand_id
1 'polypeptide(L)'
;MSQDPQVQHFQVVPADYSADFDALRLVRETVFVHEQQVPLDEEWDDLDPQCEHVLAVDLEHRPIGTGRLTPGRKIGRMAVMKDWRGRGVGEAILLALVERARARGWVEVSLHAQVSAEGFYARAGFAPEGERFMEAGIEHITMRRALDPLPGRPEGLGAQPSPPSQPVREIDSLAEAVDAAVAVIETAPRSMVAYSRDGDLPLLGHPRVIDAFRVALTAHRDATLRVILQQPEGLGASHPLIALAQRLASRIELRSPTDPVDRREPGAWIAAERGGFLYRPLANRFGGETSPMAPARAHQLIASFDPVFERCEPCSQFRALGL
;
A
#
# COMPACT_ATOMS: atom_id res chain seq x y z
N MET A 1 -45.73 -4.25 -19.41
CA MET A 1 -45.58 -3.75 -18.03
C MET A 1 -44.11 -3.42 -17.86
N SER A 2 -43.76 -2.15 -18.02
CA SER A 2 -42.39 -1.66 -17.87
C SER A 2 -42.01 -1.74 -16.40
N GLN A 3 -40.89 -2.41 -16.10
CA GLN A 3 -40.29 -2.35 -14.76
C GLN A 3 -39.70 -0.93 -14.60
N ASP A 4 -40.27 -0.18 -13.66
CA ASP A 4 -39.68 1.08 -13.18
C ASP A 4 -38.25 0.82 -12.75
N PRO A 5 -37.28 1.69 -13.11
CA PRO A 5 -35.94 1.60 -12.54
C PRO A 5 -36.06 1.81 -11.03
N GLN A 6 -35.64 0.82 -10.23
CA GLN A 6 -35.63 0.92 -8.77
C GLN A 6 -34.86 2.18 -8.37
N VAL A 7 -35.60 3.16 -7.86
CA VAL A 7 -35.01 4.36 -7.29
C VAL A 7 -34.11 3.91 -6.14
N GLN A 8 -32.81 4.03 -6.30
CA GLN A 8 -31.86 3.74 -5.23
C GLN A 8 -32.09 4.78 -4.12
N HIS A 9 -32.59 4.34 -2.99
CA HIS A 9 -32.83 5.18 -1.82
C HIS A 9 -31.56 5.42 -0.99
N PHE A 10 -30.38 5.21 -1.56
CA PHE A 10 -29.08 5.39 -0.93
C PHE A 10 -28.01 5.69 -2.00
N GLN A 11 -26.87 6.20 -1.54
CA GLN A 11 -25.68 6.38 -2.37
C GLN A 11 -24.44 5.85 -1.63
N VAL A 12 -23.42 5.43 -2.41
CA VAL A 12 -22.11 5.06 -1.86
C VAL A 12 -21.11 6.15 -2.19
N VAL A 13 -20.52 6.71 -1.15
CA VAL A 13 -19.56 7.83 -1.24
C VAL A 13 -18.20 7.43 -0.71
N PRO A 14 -17.08 8.04 -1.20
CA PRO A 14 -15.79 7.98 -0.54
C PRO A 14 -15.90 8.48 0.90
N ALA A 15 -15.16 7.86 1.81
CA ALA A 15 -15.07 8.31 3.19
C ALA A 15 -13.60 8.53 3.58
N ASP A 16 -13.33 9.66 4.21
CA ASP A 16 -12.05 9.93 4.85
C ASP A 16 -12.05 9.35 6.26
N TYR A 17 -11.02 8.57 6.60
CA TYR A 17 -10.96 7.88 7.89
C TYR A 17 -11.06 8.83 9.09
N SER A 18 -10.41 9.99 9.02
CA SER A 18 -10.40 10.95 10.13
C SER A 18 -11.66 11.83 10.17
N ALA A 19 -12.09 12.33 9.00
CA ALA A 19 -13.24 13.23 8.91
C ALA A 19 -14.57 12.50 9.13
N ASP A 20 -14.69 11.25 8.64
CA ASP A 20 -15.91 10.45 8.69
C ASP A 20 -15.85 9.35 9.77
N PHE A 21 -14.89 9.44 10.71
CA PHE A 21 -14.66 8.40 11.71
C PHE A 21 -15.91 8.01 12.49
N ASP A 22 -16.69 8.98 12.95
CA ASP A 22 -17.91 8.71 13.73
C ASP A 22 -18.96 7.94 12.91
N ALA A 23 -19.07 8.23 11.61
CA ALA A 23 -19.99 7.52 10.71
C ALA A 23 -19.51 6.07 10.44
N LEU A 24 -18.21 5.89 10.20
CA LEU A 24 -17.60 4.57 10.05
C LEU A 24 -17.77 3.75 11.33
N ARG A 25 -17.50 4.37 12.48
CA ARG A 25 -17.62 3.75 13.80
C ARG A 25 -19.05 3.31 14.08
N LEU A 26 -20.02 4.16 13.84
CA LEU A 26 -21.42 3.84 14.07
C LEU A 26 -21.83 2.56 13.35
N VAL A 27 -21.50 2.42 12.06
CA VAL A 27 -21.90 1.24 11.29
C VAL A 27 -21.12 0.01 11.74
N ARG A 28 -19.79 0.12 11.91
CA ARG A 28 -18.92 -1.00 12.23
C ARG A 28 -19.20 -1.56 13.62
N GLU A 29 -19.29 -0.70 14.64
CA GLU A 29 -19.61 -1.14 16.00
C GLU A 29 -21.02 -1.73 16.10
N THR A 30 -22.01 -1.11 15.43
CA THR A 30 -23.35 -1.67 15.42
C THR A 30 -23.38 -3.09 14.85
N VAL A 31 -22.70 -3.33 13.73
CA VAL A 31 -22.77 -4.61 13.03
C VAL A 31 -21.78 -5.62 13.62
N PHE A 32 -20.51 -5.24 13.80
CA PHE A 32 -19.49 -6.22 14.22
C PHE A 32 -19.47 -6.42 15.74
N VAL A 33 -19.51 -5.33 16.52
CA VAL A 33 -19.40 -5.44 17.97
C VAL A 33 -20.76 -5.80 18.61
N HIS A 34 -21.81 -5.05 18.29
CA HIS A 34 -23.09 -5.25 18.99
C HIS A 34 -23.91 -6.43 18.43
N GLU A 35 -23.89 -6.66 17.12
CA GLU A 35 -24.66 -7.75 16.50
C GLU A 35 -23.85 -9.06 16.40
N GLN A 36 -22.60 -9.01 15.93
CA GLN A 36 -21.78 -10.20 15.71
C GLN A 36 -20.87 -10.56 16.90
N GLN A 37 -20.83 -9.71 17.96
CA GLN A 37 -20.06 -9.93 19.19
C GLN A 37 -18.54 -10.03 18.97
N VAL A 38 -18.03 -9.37 17.92
CA VAL A 38 -16.58 -9.23 17.72
C VAL A 38 -16.02 -8.31 18.81
N PRO A 39 -14.93 -8.69 19.49
CA PRO A 39 -14.28 -7.82 20.46
C PRO A 39 -13.88 -6.47 19.86
N LEU A 40 -14.07 -5.38 20.61
CA LEU A 40 -13.83 -4.01 20.12
C LEU A 40 -12.35 -3.80 19.71
N ASP A 41 -11.43 -4.42 20.40
CA ASP A 41 -9.99 -4.40 20.15
C ASP A 41 -9.56 -5.22 18.92
N GLU A 42 -10.42 -6.14 18.45
CA GLU A 42 -10.22 -6.86 17.19
C GLU A 42 -10.88 -6.15 15.99
N GLU A 43 -11.87 -5.28 16.25
CA GLU A 43 -12.57 -4.56 15.18
C GLU A 43 -11.72 -3.42 14.61
N TRP A 44 -11.00 -2.69 15.45
CA TRP A 44 -10.15 -1.59 15.02
C TRP A 44 -8.69 -2.02 14.95
N ASP A 45 -8.03 -1.69 13.84
CA ASP A 45 -6.63 -2.01 13.62
C ASP A 45 -5.82 -0.80 13.10
N ASP A 46 -4.50 -0.84 13.26
CA ASP A 46 -3.57 0.20 12.83
C ASP A 46 -3.53 0.39 11.29
N LEU A 47 -4.20 -0.49 10.55
CA LEU A 47 -4.29 -0.41 9.10
C LEU A 47 -5.43 0.51 8.65
N ASP A 48 -6.43 0.76 9.48
CA ASP A 48 -7.61 1.56 9.12
C ASP A 48 -7.26 2.95 8.56
N PRO A 49 -6.34 3.72 9.15
CA PRO A 49 -5.95 5.02 8.61
C PRO A 49 -5.29 4.98 7.21
N GLN A 50 -4.79 3.80 6.81
CA GLN A 50 -4.11 3.59 5.54
C GLN A 50 -5.02 3.02 4.45
N CYS A 51 -6.26 2.69 4.82
CA CYS A 51 -7.24 2.09 3.92
C CYS A 51 -8.05 3.16 3.18
N GLU A 52 -8.54 2.80 2.00
CA GLU A 52 -9.66 3.53 1.42
C GLU A 52 -10.97 3.04 2.01
N HIS A 53 -11.77 3.98 2.47
CA HIS A 53 -13.08 3.70 3.03
C HIS A 53 -14.19 4.20 2.11
N VAL A 54 -15.33 3.52 2.17
CA VAL A 54 -16.58 3.98 1.56
C VAL A 54 -17.70 3.91 2.58
N LEU A 55 -18.63 4.87 2.50
CA LEU A 55 -19.86 4.88 3.26
C LEU A 55 -21.05 4.77 2.29
N ALA A 56 -21.98 3.89 2.61
CA ALA A 56 -23.33 3.98 2.06
C ALA A 56 -24.16 4.87 2.98
N VAL A 57 -24.82 5.86 2.41
CA VAL A 57 -25.69 6.79 3.13
C VAL A 57 -27.07 6.83 2.51
N ASP A 58 -28.10 7.01 3.32
CA ASP A 58 -29.47 7.20 2.85
C ASP A 58 -29.71 8.64 2.32
N LEU A 59 -30.94 8.95 1.94
CA LEU A 59 -31.29 10.25 1.39
C LEU A 59 -31.15 11.40 2.41
N GLU A 60 -31.18 11.10 3.70
CA GLU A 60 -30.94 12.03 4.81
C GLU A 60 -29.47 12.05 5.26
N HIS A 61 -28.56 11.48 4.46
CA HIS A 61 -27.13 11.36 4.75
C HIS A 61 -26.77 10.55 6.01
N ARG A 62 -27.67 9.69 6.50
CA ARG A 62 -27.37 8.80 7.63
C ARG A 62 -26.54 7.61 7.15
N PRO A 63 -25.46 7.22 7.84
CA PRO A 63 -24.64 6.08 7.45
C PRO A 63 -25.40 4.77 7.66
N ILE A 64 -25.48 3.95 6.62
CA ILE A 64 -26.23 2.70 6.57
C ILE A 64 -25.38 1.49 6.20
N GLY A 65 -24.16 1.72 5.77
CA GLY A 65 -23.20 0.67 5.43
C GLY A 65 -21.81 1.22 5.20
N THR A 66 -20.82 0.36 5.25
CA THR A 66 -19.42 0.71 5.02
C THR A 66 -18.62 -0.48 4.48
N GLY A 67 -17.43 -0.19 3.99
CA GLY A 67 -16.43 -1.16 3.62
C GLY A 67 -15.08 -0.48 3.43
N ARG A 68 -13.99 -1.24 3.52
CA ARG A 68 -12.65 -0.74 3.30
C ARG A 68 -11.87 -1.56 2.27
N LEU A 69 -10.95 -0.89 1.60
CA LEU A 69 -9.97 -1.48 0.71
C LEU A 69 -8.59 -1.20 1.27
N THR A 70 -7.86 -2.24 1.63
CA THR A 70 -6.51 -2.11 2.20
C THR A 70 -5.46 -1.87 1.10
N PRO A 71 -4.30 -1.28 1.43
CA PRO A 71 -3.16 -1.21 0.52
C PRO A 71 -2.71 -2.59 0.00
N GLY A 72 -2.95 -3.65 0.78
CA GLY A 72 -2.70 -5.05 0.41
C GLY A 72 -3.73 -5.66 -0.54
N ARG A 73 -4.57 -4.85 -1.21
CA ARG A 73 -5.60 -5.29 -2.16
C ARG A 73 -6.69 -6.17 -1.55
N LYS A 74 -6.88 -6.09 -0.24
CA LYS A 74 -7.91 -6.85 0.46
C LYS A 74 -9.11 -5.97 0.76
N ILE A 75 -10.30 -6.41 0.33
CA ILE A 75 -11.57 -5.81 0.74
C ILE A 75 -11.96 -6.40 2.09
N GLY A 76 -12.39 -5.57 3.02
CA GLY A 76 -12.80 -6.00 4.34
C GLY A 76 -13.70 -4.99 5.04
N ARG A 77 -14.04 -5.29 6.30
CA ARG A 77 -14.90 -4.46 7.15
C ARG A 77 -16.20 -4.05 6.45
N MET A 78 -16.74 -4.94 5.60
CA MET A 78 -18.01 -4.70 4.92
C MET A 78 -19.16 -4.94 5.89
N ALA A 79 -19.89 -3.89 6.18
CA ALA A 79 -21.02 -3.89 7.10
C ALA A 79 -22.22 -3.16 6.49
N VAL A 80 -23.42 -3.68 6.73
CA VAL A 80 -24.69 -3.06 6.33
C VAL A 80 -25.65 -3.14 7.50
N MET A 81 -26.22 -2.00 7.89
CA MET A 81 -27.24 -1.89 8.93
C MET A 81 -28.39 -2.85 8.65
N LYS A 82 -28.90 -3.51 9.68
CA LYS A 82 -29.88 -4.59 9.59
C LYS A 82 -31.10 -4.22 8.70
N ASP A 83 -31.63 -3.02 8.88
CA ASP A 83 -32.83 -2.57 8.15
C ASP A 83 -32.58 -2.27 6.66
N TRP A 84 -31.29 -2.22 6.26
CA TRP A 84 -30.87 -1.94 4.89
C TRP A 84 -30.36 -3.17 4.14
N ARG A 85 -30.33 -4.35 4.77
CA ARG A 85 -29.95 -5.60 4.12
C ARG A 85 -31.02 -6.04 3.12
N GLY A 86 -30.57 -6.80 2.09
CA GLY A 86 -31.46 -7.25 1.03
C GLY A 86 -31.91 -6.17 0.05
N ARG A 87 -31.39 -4.92 0.17
CA ARG A 87 -31.73 -3.78 -0.69
C ARG A 87 -30.60 -3.38 -1.64
N GLY A 88 -29.59 -4.25 -1.86
CA GLY A 88 -28.46 -3.97 -2.75
C GLY A 88 -27.32 -3.15 -2.15
N VAL A 89 -27.43 -2.66 -0.90
CA VAL A 89 -26.41 -1.79 -0.28
C VAL A 89 -25.04 -2.46 -0.21
N GLY A 90 -24.97 -3.72 0.24
CA GLY A 90 -23.71 -4.48 0.31
C GLY A 90 -23.07 -4.68 -1.05
N GLU A 91 -23.87 -4.93 -2.08
CA GLU A 91 -23.38 -5.08 -3.46
C GLU A 91 -22.82 -3.77 -3.99
N ALA A 92 -23.51 -2.65 -3.75
CA ALA A 92 -23.04 -1.32 -4.15
C ALA A 92 -21.72 -0.94 -3.46
N ILE A 93 -21.56 -1.23 -2.15
CA ILE A 93 -20.32 -1.05 -1.41
C ILE A 93 -19.19 -1.87 -2.04
N LEU A 94 -19.44 -3.17 -2.28
CA LEU A 94 -18.46 -4.07 -2.88
C LEU A 94 -18.01 -3.60 -4.25
N LEU A 95 -18.94 -3.20 -5.12
CA LEU A 95 -18.64 -2.67 -6.44
C LEU A 95 -17.85 -1.36 -6.37
N ALA A 96 -18.18 -0.46 -5.46
CA ALA A 96 -17.43 0.78 -5.26
C ALA A 96 -15.96 0.51 -4.86
N LEU A 97 -15.71 -0.47 -4.00
CA LEU A 97 -14.34 -0.87 -3.61
C LEU A 97 -13.60 -1.56 -4.76
N VAL A 98 -14.27 -2.39 -5.54
CA VAL A 98 -13.72 -3.01 -6.76
C VAL A 98 -13.34 -1.95 -7.80
N GLU A 99 -14.19 -0.94 -8.04
CA GLU A 99 -13.88 0.15 -8.98
C GLU A 99 -12.70 1.00 -8.50
N ARG A 100 -12.55 1.21 -7.19
CA ARG A 100 -11.37 1.88 -6.62
C ARG A 100 -10.10 1.08 -6.88
N ALA A 101 -10.15 -0.24 -6.67
CA ALA A 101 -9.04 -1.12 -7.00
C ALA A 101 -8.69 -1.08 -8.50
N ARG A 102 -9.69 -1.04 -9.39
CA ARG A 102 -9.49 -0.88 -10.83
C ARG A 102 -8.87 0.47 -11.18
N ALA A 103 -9.33 1.55 -10.56
CA ALA A 103 -8.79 2.88 -10.76
C ALA A 103 -7.31 2.98 -10.36
N ARG A 104 -6.87 2.18 -9.38
CA ARG A 104 -5.45 2.01 -9.02
C ARG A 104 -4.66 1.14 -10.00
N GLY A 105 -5.33 0.53 -10.98
CA GLY A 105 -4.71 -0.37 -11.95
C GLY A 105 -4.38 -1.74 -11.38
N TRP A 106 -5.05 -2.14 -10.29
CA TRP A 106 -4.88 -3.47 -9.73
C TRP A 106 -5.53 -4.52 -10.61
N VAL A 107 -4.88 -5.66 -10.74
CA VAL A 107 -5.36 -6.77 -11.59
C VAL A 107 -6.20 -7.79 -10.81
N GLU A 108 -6.22 -7.67 -9.49
CA GLU A 108 -6.99 -8.55 -8.62
C GLU A 108 -7.24 -7.91 -7.26
N VAL A 109 -8.27 -8.39 -6.58
CA VAL A 109 -8.57 -8.13 -5.17
C VAL A 109 -8.95 -9.42 -4.46
N SER A 110 -8.73 -9.46 -3.15
CA SER A 110 -9.13 -10.59 -2.29
C SER A 110 -9.98 -10.12 -1.13
N LEU A 111 -10.63 -11.07 -0.46
CA LEU A 111 -11.33 -10.83 0.80
C LEU A 111 -11.39 -12.14 1.62
N HIS A 112 -11.67 -12.01 2.91
CA HIS A 112 -12.07 -13.14 3.75
C HIS A 112 -13.60 -13.11 3.86
N ALA A 113 -14.25 -14.08 3.23
CA ALA A 113 -15.69 -14.20 3.27
C ALA A 113 -16.11 -15.09 4.44
N GLN A 114 -17.03 -14.62 5.27
CA GLN A 114 -17.77 -15.56 6.12
C GLN A 114 -18.44 -16.60 5.26
N VAL A 115 -18.37 -17.88 5.62
CA VAL A 115 -18.92 -18.98 4.81
C VAL A 115 -20.41 -18.75 4.50
N SER A 116 -21.17 -18.16 5.42
CA SER A 116 -22.57 -17.77 5.22
C SER A 116 -22.77 -16.72 4.10
N ALA A 117 -21.73 -15.93 3.78
CA ALA A 117 -21.76 -14.90 2.74
C ALA A 117 -21.03 -15.31 1.44
N GLU A 118 -20.48 -16.52 1.36
CA GLU A 118 -19.75 -17.01 0.18
C GLU A 118 -20.54 -16.82 -1.12
N GLY A 119 -21.83 -17.19 -1.12
CA GLY A 119 -22.70 -17.03 -2.28
C GLY A 119 -22.94 -15.58 -2.70
N PHE A 120 -22.85 -14.61 -1.77
CA PHE A 120 -22.94 -13.18 -2.09
C PHE A 120 -21.71 -12.73 -2.89
N TYR A 121 -20.52 -13.07 -2.42
CA TYR A 121 -19.27 -12.71 -3.11
C TYR A 121 -19.10 -13.47 -4.43
N ALA A 122 -19.53 -14.73 -4.49
CA ALA A 122 -19.50 -15.51 -5.74
C ALA A 122 -20.33 -14.85 -6.86
N ARG A 123 -21.52 -14.30 -6.56
CA ARG A 123 -22.32 -13.55 -7.53
C ARG A 123 -21.61 -12.28 -8.02
N ALA A 124 -20.73 -11.71 -7.22
CA ALA A 124 -19.90 -10.57 -7.60
C ALA A 124 -18.58 -10.96 -8.29
N GLY A 125 -18.43 -12.24 -8.69
CA GLY A 125 -17.29 -12.73 -9.47
C GLY A 125 -16.06 -13.09 -8.64
N PHE A 126 -16.20 -13.25 -7.32
CA PHE A 126 -15.14 -13.79 -6.47
C PHE A 126 -15.19 -15.32 -6.47
N ALA A 127 -14.03 -15.96 -6.57
CA ALA A 127 -13.86 -17.40 -6.47
C ALA A 127 -13.15 -17.78 -5.17
N PRO A 128 -13.54 -18.88 -4.50
CA PRO A 128 -12.89 -19.35 -3.30
C PRO A 128 -11.46 -19.83 -3.60
N GLU A 129 -10.55 -19.61 -2.66
CA GLU A 129 -9.15 -20.00 -2.73
C GLU A 129 -8.67 -20.54 -1.38
N GLY A 130 -8.06 -21.75 -1.41
CA GLY A 130 -7.51 -22.39 -0.20
C GLY A 130 -8.55 -23.05 0.68
N GLU A 131 -8.15 -23.34 1.93
CA GLU A 131 -8.98 -23.99 2.93
C GLU A 131 -9.76 -22.97 3.77
N ARG A 132 -10.81 -23.45 4.42
CA ARG A 132 -11.56 -22.65 5.41
C ARG A 132 -10.75 -22.48 6.69
N PHE A 133 -10.93 -21.35 7.35
CA PHE A 133 -10.21 -21.00 8.59
C PHE A 133 -11.11 -20.22 9.55
N MET A 134 -10.74 -20.20 10.82
CA MET A 134 -11.44 -19.43 11.84
C MET A 134 -10.83 -18.04 11.98
N GLU A 135 -11.66 -16.99 11.92
CA GLU A 135 -11.28 -15.60 12.19
C GLU A 135 -12.36 -14.97 13.09
N ALA A 136 -11.98 -14.41 14.25
CA ALA A 136 -12.89 -13.88 15.27
C ALA A 136 -14.03 -14.85 15.66
N GLY A 137 -13.74 -16.16 15.77
CA GLY A 137 -14.73 -17.18 16.10
C GLY A 137 -15.73 -17.56 15.00
N ILE A 138 -15.59 -17.00 13.80
CA ILE A 138 -16.45 -17.25 12.64
C ILE A 138 -15.65 -17.97 11.54
N GLU A 139 -16.28 -18.96 10.90
CA GLU A 139 -15.65 -19.70 9.78
C GLU A 139 -15.60 -18.84 8.52
N HIS A 140 -14.40 -18.67 7.95
CA HIS A 140 -14.11 -17.88 6.75
C HIS A 140 -13.47 -18.72 5.65
N ILE A 141 -13.55 -18.18 4.43
CA ILE A 141 -12.80 -18.66 3.27
C ILE A 141 -12.19 -17.45 2.55
N THR A 142 -10.95 -17.57 2.10
CA THR A 142 -10.39 -16.57 1.20
C THR A 142 -11.08 -16.62 -0.14
N MET A 143 -11.49 -15.48 -0.67
CA MET A 143 -12.02 -15.37 -2.02
C MET A 143 -11.27 -14.32 -2.81
N ARG A 144 -11.07 -14.57 -4.10
CA ARG A 144 -10.31 -13.71 -5.00
C ARG A 144 -11.11 -13.39 -6.25
N ARG A 145 -10.93 -12.18 -6.76
CA ARG A 145 -11.52 -11.73 -8.02
C ARG A 145 -10.46 -11.08 -8.89
N ALA A 146 -10.30 -11.57 -10.14
CA ALA A 146 -9.55 -10.87 -11.18
C ALA A 146 -10.30 -9.60 -11.61
N LEU A 147 -9.58 -8.55 -11.91
CA LEU A 147 -10.12 -7.26 -12.34
C LEU A 147 -9.76 -7.04 -13.81
N ASP A 148 -10.77 -6.82 -14.65
CA ASP A 148 -10.56 -6.40 -16.01
C ASP A 148 -10.04 -4.96 -16.04
N PRO A 149 -9.10 -4.60 -16.95
CA PRO A 149 -8.67 -3.23 -17.14
C PRO A 149 -9.85 -2.32 -17.50
N LEU A 150 -9.84 -1.06 -17.01
CA LEU A 150 -10.85 -0.08 -17.41
C LEU A 150 -10.81 0.12 -18.94
N PRO A 151 -11.96 0.04 -19.66
CA PRO A 151 -12.00 0.31 -21.08
C PRO A 151 -11.59 1.76 -21.37
N GLY A 152 -10.60 1.97 -22.26
CA GLY A 152 -10.13 3.28 -22.67
C GLY A 152 -8.79 3.74 -22.09
N ARG A 153 -8.14 2.96 -21.25
CA ARG A 153 -6.71 3.14 -20.99
C ARG A 153 -5.94 2.56 -22.18
N PRO A 154 -5.04 3.32 -22.84
CA PRO A 154 -4.31 2.78 -23.97
C PRO A 154 -3.59 1.49 -23.55
N GLU A 155 -3.76 0.44 -24.33
CA GLU A 155 -3.00 -0.83 -24.26
C GLU A 155 -1.52 -0.55 -24.56
N GLY A 156 -0.83 0.13 -23.67
CA GLY A 156 0.55 0.55 -23.86
C GLY A 156 1.34 0.52 -22.57
N LEU A 157 0.65 0.43 -21.44
CA LEU A 157 1.24 0.10 -20.16
C LEU A 157 0.61 -1.23 -19.69
N GLY A 158 0.81 -2.26 -20.53
CA GLY A 158 0.45 -3.61 -20.18
C GLY A 158 0.99 -3.92 -18.79
N ALA A 159 0.09 -4.26 -17.87
CA ALA A 159 0.46 -5.10 -16.76
C ALA A 159 1.10 -6.36 -17.38
N GLN A 160 2.41 -6.35 -17.54
CA GLN A 160 3.12 -7.60 -17.73
C GLN A 160 2.65 -8.50 -16.58
N PRO A 161 2.30 -9.78 -16.84
CA PRO A 161 1.99 -10.70 -15.77
C PRO A 161 3.05 -10.50 -14.71
N SER A 162 2.62 -10.23 -13.48
CA SER A 162 3.58 -10.04 -12.39
C SER A 162 4.49 -11.24 -12.42
N PRO A 163 5.78 -11.08 -12.60
CA PRO A 163 6.68 -12.23 -12.65
C PRO A 163 6.45 -13.02 -11.36
N PRO A 164 6.53 -14.35 -11.39
CA PRO A 164 6.25 -15.19 -10.25
C PRO A 164 7.04 -14.69 -9.04
N SER A 165 6.37 -14.54 -7.91
CA SER A 165 7.02 -14.09 -6.67
C SER A 165 8.22 -14.97 -6.40
N GLN A 166 9.36 -14.35 -6.15
CA GLN A 166 10.56 -15.06 -5.73
C GLN A 166 10.57 -15.17 -4.20
N PRO A 167 11.13 -16.24 -3.64
CA PRO A 167 11.16 -16.45 -2.21
C PRO A 167 11.91 -15.29 -1.53
N VAL A 168 11.39 -14.89 -0.38
CA VAL A 168 12.10 -14.00 0.54
C VAL A 168 13.27 -14.78 1.12
N ARG A 169 14.45 -14.18 1.12
CA ARG A 169 15.65 -14.75 1.73
C ARG A 169 16.21 -13.83 2.81
N GLU A 170 16.81 -14.40 3.81
CA GLU A 170 17.56 -13.67 4.83
C GLU A 170 18.92 -13.23 4.31
N ILE A 171 19.44 -12.15 4.86
CA ILE A 171 20.79 -11.62 4.64
C ILE A 171 21.41 -11.29 5.99
N ASP A 172 22.72 -11.47 6.14
CA ASP A 172 23.43 -11.26 7.40
C ASP A 172 24.67 -10.36 7.26
N SER A 173 25.11 -10.07 6.05
CA SER A 173 26.36 -9.35 5.78
C SER A 173 26.17 -8.13 4.90
N LEU A 174 27.13 -7.20 4.95
CA LEU A 174 27.15 -6.05 4.04
C LEU A 174 27.23 -6.51 2.57
N ALA A 175 28.00 -7.53 2.28
CA ALA A 175 28.15 -8.02 0.89
C ALA A 175 26.80 -8.51 0.34
N GLU A 176 26.06 -9.29 1.14
CA GLU A 176 24.72 -9.75 0.77
C GLU A 176 23.70 -8.60 0.69
N ALA A 177 23.79 -7.62 1.60
CA ALA A 177 22.95 -6.43 1.55
C ALA A 177 23.20 -5.59 0.28
N VAL A 178 24.47 -5.46 -0.15
CA VAL A 178 24.84 -4.79 -1.40
C VAL A 178 24.31 -5.56 -2.61
N ASP A 179 24.49 -6.88 -2.65
CA ASP A 179 23.96 -7.71 -3.74
C ASP A 179 22.43 -7.63 -3.82
N ALA A 180 21.76 -7.65 -2.65
CA ALA A 180 20.33 -7.50 -2.55
C ALA A 180 19.85 -6.12 -3.02
N ALA A 181 20.51 -5.05 -2.60
CA ALA A 181 20.17 -3.69 -3.01
C ALA A 181 20.29 -3.53 -4.53
N VAL A 182 21.38 -4.01 -5.13
CA VAL A 182 21.57 -3.99 -6.59
C VAL A 182 20.46 -4.76 -7.28
N ALA A 183 20.16 -5.99 -6.85
CA ALA A 183 19.10 -6.81 -7.44
C ALA A 183 17.72 -6.13 -7.36
N VAL A 184 17.39 -5.49 -6.24
CA VAL A 184 16.14 -4.73 -6.07
C VAL A 184 16.08 -3.54 -7.02
N ILE A 185 17.16 -2.75 -7.11
CA ILE A 185 17.24 -1.56 -7.98
C ILE A 185 17.11 -1.95 -9.45
N GLU A 186 17.74 -3.04 -9.88
CA GLU A 186 17.66 -3.54 -11.25
C GLU A 186 16.26 -3.99 -11.67
N THR A 187 15.40 -4.35 -10.70
CA THR A 187 13.98 -4.69 -10.97
C THR A 187 13.09 -3.46 -11.09
N ALA A 188 13.57 -2.25 -10.76
CA ALA A 188 12.79 -1.03 -10.72
C ALA A 188 12.72 -0.31 -12.08
N PRO A 189 11.58 -0.34 -12.79
CA PRO A 189 11.50 0.33 -14.09
C PRO A 189 11.36 1.85 -13.97
N ARG A 190 10.72 2.35 -12.90
CA ARG A 190 10.37 3.78 -12.80
C ARG A 190 10.46 4.35 -11.39
N SER A 191 9.93 3.69 -10.37
CA SER A 191 9.83 4.27 -9.03
C SER A 191 10.53 3.41 -7.99
N MET A 192 11.37 4.06 -7.21
CA MET A 192 12.09 3.48 -6.07
C MET A 192 11.93 4.37 -4.86
N VAL A 193 11.88 3.76 -3.69
CA VAL A 193 11.94 4.45 -2.41
C VAL A 193 13.05 3.87 -1.55
N ALA A 194 13.69 4.72 -0.75
CA ALA A 194 14.65 4.30 0.25
C ALA A 194 14.40 5.03 1.57
N TYR A 195 14.41 4.28 2.65
CA TYR A 195 14.31 4.80 4.00
C TYR A 195 15.59 4.51 4.76
N SER A 196 16.23 5.54 5.27
CA SER A 196 17.51 5.40 5.97
C SER A 196 17.59 6.36 7.15
N ARG A 197 18.30 5.94 8.21
CA ARG A 197 18.54 6.80 9.35
C ARG A 197 19.50 7.95 9.02
N ASP A 198 20.67 7.62 8.50
CA ASP A 198 21.83 8.51 8.37
C ASP A 198 22.52 8.42 6.99
N GLY A 199 21.77 7.97 5.98
CA GLY A 199 22.28 7.77 4.63
C GLY A 199 23.08 6.47 4.45
N ASP A 200 23.33 5.70 5.51
CA ASP A 200 23.92 4.35 5.46
C ASP A 200 25.11 4.25 4.48
N LEU A 201 26.16 4.98 4.77
CA LEU A 201 27.33 5.08 3.87
C LEU A 201 27.87 3.73 3.39
N PRO A 202 27.93 2.66 4.23
CA PRO A 202 28.38 1.36 3.77
C PRO A 202 27.51 0.73 2.68
N LEU A 203 26.20 0.97 2.70
CA LEU A 203 25.25 0.38 1.75
C LEU A 203 24.81 1.39 0.68
N LEU A 204 24.12 2.47 1.05
CA LEU A 204 23.62 3.48 0.10
C LEU A 204 24.73 4.33 -0.52
N GLY A 205 25.92 4.38 0.12
CA GLY A 205 27.13 4.99 -0.43
C GLY A 205 28.01 4.00 -1.18
N HIS A 206 27.69 2.70 -1.20
CA HIS A 206 28.52 1.69 -1.84
C HIS A 206 28.58 1.91 -3.36
N PRO A 207 29.79 1.84 -4.00
CA PRO A 207 29.94 2.14 -5.43
C PRO A 207 28.99 1.36 -6.33
N ARG A 208 28.77 0.06 -6.08
CA ARG A 208 27.87 -0.78 -6.86
C ARG A 208 26.40 -0.36 -6.73
N VAL A 209 25.98 0.04 -5.54
CA VAL A 209 24.60 0.49 -5.29
C VAL A 209 24.36 1.86 -5.95
N ILE A 210 25.32 2.77 -5.83
CA ILE A 210 25.28 4.09 -6.49
C ILE A 210 25.26 3.93 -8.01
N ASP A 211 26.04 3.01 -8.57
CA ASP A 211 26.04 2.74 -10.01
C ASP A 211 24.70 2.15 -10.47
N ALA A 212 24.14 1.21 -9.72
CA ALA A 212 22.82 0.64 -9.99
C ALA A 212 21.72 1.73 -9.99
N PHE A 213 21.70 2.63 -9.00
CA PHE A 213 20.78 3.78 -8.99
C PHE A 213 20.99 4.68 -10.21
N ARG A 214 22.25 5.00 -10.53
CA ARG A 214 22.56 5.84 -11.70
C ARG A 214 22.03 5.20 -12.99
N VAL A 215 22.28 3.91 -13.19
CA VAL A 215 21.81 3.17 -14.37
C VAL A 215 20.28 3.17 -14.43
N ALA A 216 19.60 2.77 -13.36
CA ALA A 216 18.15 2.71 -13.30
C ALA A 216 17.50 4.06 -13.56
N LEU A 217 18.02 5.13 -12.94
CA LEU A 217 17.47 6.49 -13.07
C LEU A 217 17.73 7.13 -14.43
N THR A 218 18.73 6.66 -15.19
CA THR A 218 19.02 7.16 -16.54
C THR A 218 18.41 6.30 -17.65
N ALA A 219 18.02 5.06 -17.34
CA ALA A 219 17.42 4.14 -18.32
C ALA A 219 16.02 4.58 -18.79
N HIS A 220 15.27 5.26 -17.93
CA HIS A 220 13.90 5.69 -18.23
C HIS A 220 13.69 7.16 -17.89
N ARG A 221 12.93 7.85 -18.75
CA ARG A 221 12.68 9.30 -18.64
C ARG A 221 11.96 9.68 -17.34
N ASP A 222 11.11 8.79 -16.82
CA ASP A 222 10.25 9.02 -15.66
C ASP A 222 10.72 8.27 -14.42
N ALA A 223 11.97 7.75 -14.45
CA ALA A 223 12.53 7.05 -13.30
C ALA A 223 12.85 8.02 -12.16
N THR A 224 12.40 7.68 -10.96
CA THR A 224 12.58 8.50 -9.74
C THR A 224 13.02 7.68 -8.54
N LEU A 225 13.78 8.30 -7.66
CA LEU A 225 14.15 7.79 -6.35
C LEU A 225 13.74 8.80 -5.29
N ARG A 226 12.87 8.40 -4.36
CA ARG A 226 12.50 9.19 -3.19
C ARG A 226 13.18 8.62 -1.95
N VAL A 227 13.84 9.45 -1.19
CA VAL A 227 14.62 9.03 -0.02
C VAL A 227 14.20 9.79 1.22
N ILE A 228 13.87 9.07 2.28
CA ILE A 228 13.74 9.64 3.62
C ILE A 228 15.06 9.43 4.38
N LEU A 229 15.61 10.53 4.88
CA LEU A 229 16.78 10.57 5.76
C LEU A 229 16.34 11.07 7.13
N GLN A 230 16.37 10.21 8.15
CA GLN A 230 15.93 10.61 9.50
C GLN A 230 16.86 11.62 10.17
N GLN A 231 18.17 11.48 9.95
CA GLN A 231 19.23 12.28 10.57
C GLN A 231 20.22 12.76 9.50
N PRO A 232 19.79 13.69 8.61
CA PRO A 232 20.65 14.18 7.52
C PRO A 232 21.79 15.07 7.99
N GLU A 233 21.80 15.51 9.25
CA GLU A 233 22.76 16.50 9.79
C GLU A 233 24.20 15.98 9.79
N GLY A 234 24.39 14.65 9.89
CA GLY A 234 25.70 14.00 9.85
C GLY A 234 26.24 13.75 8.44
N LEU A 235 25.43 14.00 7.40
CA LEU A 235 25.82 13.71 6.02
C LEU A 235 26.57 14.90 5.40
N GLY A 236 27.79 14.65 4.95
CA GLY A 236 28.55 15.63 4.18
C GLY A 236 28.18 15.62 2.69
N ALA A 237 28.48 16.71 1.98
CA ALA A 237 28.33 16.81 0.53
C ALA A 237 29.15 15.76 -0.25
N SER A 238 30.16 15.17 0.39
CA SER A 238 30.99 14.10 -0.16
C SER A 238 30.33 12.71 -0.15
N HIS A 239 29.13 12.57 0.48
CA HIS A 239 28.42 11.31 0.50
C HIS A 239 27.98 10.92 -0.93
N PRO A 240 28.29 9.71 -1.44
CA PRO A 240 28.03 9.35 -2.83
C PRO A 240 26.57 9.49 -3.27
N LEU A 241 25.61 9.15 -2.39
CA LEU A 241 24.17 9.34 -2.67
C LEU A 241 23.83 10.84 -2.82
N ILE A 242 24.41 11.71 -1.99
CA ILE A 242 24.18 13.16 -2.08
C ILE A 242 24.77 13.71 -3.39
N ALA A 243 26.00 13.29 -3.74
CA ALA A 243 26.62 13.66 -5.01
C ALA A 243 25.80 13.18 -6.22
N LEU A 244 25.19 11.99 -6.15
CA LEU A 244 24.29 11.48 -7.19
C LEU A 244 23.00 12.32 -7.26
N ALA A 245 22.40 12.66 -6.11
CA ALA A 245 21.19 13.48 -6.03
C ALA A 245 21.41 14.88 -6.60
N GLN A 246 22.56 15.48 -6.37
CA GLN A 246 22.92 16.78 -6.96
C GLN A 246 23.05 16.72 -8.49
N ARG A 247 23.59 15.63 -9.03
CA ARG A 247 23.70 15.42 -10.49
C ARG A 247 22.37 15.10 -11.17
N LEU A 248 21.46 14.42 -10.46
CA LEU A 248 20.16 13.98 -10.96
C LEU A 248 19.01 14.61 -10.16
N ALA A 249 19.11 15.94 -9.91
CA ALA A 249 18.21 16.67 -9.01
C ALA A 249 16.71 16.62 -9.41
N SER A 250 16.40 16.39 -10.68
CA SER A 250 15.02 16.19 -11.14
C SER A 250 14.49 14.77 -10.95
N ARG A 251 15.32 13.84 -10.49
CA ARG A 251 15.01 12.41 -10.40
C ARG A 251 15.19 11.83 -9.01
N ILE A 252 15.96 12.50 -8.16
CA ILE A 252 16.22 12.08 -6.77
C ILE A 252 15.72 13.17 -5.84
N GLU A 253 14.77 12.80 -4.98
CA GLU A 253 14.24 13.69 -3.97
C GLU A 253 14.63 13.18 -2.58
N LEU A 254 15.30 14.04 -1.81
CA LEU A 254 15.74 13.76 -0.44
C LEU A 254 14.91 14.59 0.52
N ARG A 255 14.23 13.94 1.45
CA ARG A 255 13.45 14.60 2.51
C ARG A 255 13.84 14.09 3.89
N SER A 256 13.57 14.90 4.91
CA SER A 256 13.78 14.55 6.32
C SER A 256 12.52 14.77 7.13
N PRO A 257 12.16 13.83 8.04
CA PRO A 257 11.01 13.97 8.91
C PRO A 257 11.20 15.14 9.89
N THR A 258 10.15 15.94 10.05
CA THR A 258 10.08 16.98 11.08
C THR A 258 9.42 16.46 12.35
N ASP A 259 8.46 15.52 12.23
CA ASP A 259 7.79 14.93 13.36
C ASP A 259 8.70 13.92 14.08
N PRO A 260 8.87 14.03 15.42
CA PRO A 260 9.63 13.07 16.21
C PRO A 260 9.11 11.62 16.14
N VAL A 261 7.84 11.41 15.83
CA VAL A 261 7.26 10.06 15.66
C VAL A 261 7.82 9.40 14.41
N ASP A 262 7.89 10.14 13.30
CA ASP A 262 8.42 9.64 12.03
C ASP A 262 9.95 9.37 12.09
N ARG A 263 10.65 9.91 13.11
CA ARG A 263 12.07 9.64 13.39
C ARG A 263 12.35 8.38 14.22
N ARG A 264 11.30 7.68 14.66
CA ARG A 264 11.45 6.50 15.55
C ARG A 264 11.57 5.18 14.81
N GLU A 265 11.40 5.15 13.51
CA GLU A 265 11.55 3.92 12.72
C GLU A 265 12.98 3.37 12.86
N PRO A 266 13.19 2.19 13.45
CA PRO A 266 14.51 1.63 13.66
C PRO A 266 15.10 1.00 12.41
N GLY A 267 14.24 0.68 11.43
CA GLY A 267 14.59 -0.03 10.21
C GLY A 267 15.17 0.85 9.11
N ALA A 268 15.73 0.19 8.11
CA ALA A 268 16.14 0.80 6.86
C ALA A 268 15.75 -0.12 5.70
N TRP A 269 15.29 0.44 4.59
CA TRP A 269 14.88 -0.37 3.45
C TRP A 269 14.99 0.35 2.12
N ILE A 270 15.02 -0.46 1.07
CA ILE A 270 14.84 -0.05 -0.33
C ILE A 270 13.64 -0.85 -0.86
N ALA A 271 12.74 -0.20 -1.56
CA ALA A 271 11.65 -0.89 -2.25
C ALA A 271 11.45 -0.33 -3.66
N ALA A 272 11.12 -1.23 -4.58
CA ALA A 272 10.87 -0.92 -5.98
C ALA A 272 9.41 -1.21 -6.34
N GLU A 273 8.80 -0.37 -7.17
CA GLU A 273 7.40 -0.47 -7.59
C GLU A 273 7.00 -1.84 -8.15
N ARG A 274 7.90 -2.53 -8.84
CA ARG A 274 7.64 -3.87 -9.40
C ARG A 274 7.64 -5.00 -8.39
N GLY A 275 8.06 -4.74 -7.15
CA GLY A 275 7.99 -5.72 -6.08
C GLY A 275 9.32 -6.18 -5.51
N GLY A 276 10.45 -5.62 -5.93
CA GLY A 276 11.72 -5.85 -5.25
C GLY A 276 11.77 -5.10 -3.91
N PHE A 277 12.34 -5.72 -2.89
CA PHE A 277 12.59 -5.06 -1.61
C PHE A 277 13.85 -5.62 -0.92
N LEU A 278 14.46 -4.76 -0.13
CA LEU A 278 15.45 -5.05 0.89
C LEU A 278 15.00 -4.36 2.18
N TYR A 279 14.76 -5.12 3.24
CA TYR A 279 14.35 -4.59 4.55
C TYR A 279 15.32 -5.05 5.63
N ARG A 280 15.80 -4.11 6.44
CA ARG A 280 16.65 -4.35 7.60
C ARG A 280 15.95 -3.80 8.83
N PRO A 281 15.56 -4.63 9.80
CA PRO A 281 14.82 -4.18 10.98
C PRO A 281 15.61 -3.21 11.87
N LEU A 282 16.94 -3.22 11.75
CA LEU A 282 17.84 -2.29 12.43
C LEU A 282 18.77 -1.63 11.41
N ALA A 283 18.68 -0.32 11.25
CA ALA A 283 19.47 0.44 10.28
C ALA A 283 20.99 0.33 10.48
N ASN A 284 21.43 0.08 11.71
CA ASN A 284 22.86 -0.08 12.05
C ASN A 284 23.38 -1.53 11.93
N ARG A 285 22.57 -2.47 11.42
CA ARG A 285 22.96 -3.86 11.15
C ARG A 285 22.64 -4.24 9.72
N PHE A 286 23.36 -5.21 9.17
CA PHE A 286 23.13 -5.67 7.80
C PHE A 286 22.17 -6.87 7.72
N GLY A 287 21.86 -7.49 8.84
CA GLY A 287 20.86 -8.57 8.90
C GLY A 287 19.47 -8.07 8.54
N GLY A 288 18.76 -8.84 7.73
CA GLY A 288 17.43 -8.49 7.25
C GLY A 288 16.86 -9.48 6.25
N GLU A 289 15.88 -9.05 5.51
CA GLU A 289 15.18 -9.85 4.50
C GLU A 289 15.15 -9.15 3.14
N THR A 290 15.19 -9.91 2.07
CA THR A 290 15.15 -9.38 0.71
C THR A 290 14.44 -10.34 -0.24
N SER A 291 13.84 -9.78 -1.28
CA SER A 291 13.45 -10.50 -2.49
C SER A 291 13.48 -9.53 -3.66
N PRO A 292 14.02 -9.92 -4.82
CA PRO A 292 13.91 -9.11 -6.03
C PRO A 292 12.51 -9.07 -6.60
N MET A 293 11.59 -9.95 -6.12
CA MET A 293 10.22 -10.03 -6.60
C MET A 293 9.27 -10.59 -5.52
N ALA A 294 8.84 -9.74 -4.60
CA ALA A 294 7.78 -9.99 -3.62
C ALA A 294 6.85 -8.77 -3.53
N PRO A 295 5.95 -8.59 -4.52
CA PRO A 295 5.15 -7.38 -4.68
C PRO A 295 4.36 -6.99 -3.43
N ALA A 296 3.80 -7.95 -2.71
CA ALA A 296 3.02 -7.68 -1.51
C ALA A 296 3.85 -6.94 -0.45
N ARG A 297 5.09 -7.42 -0.19
CA ARG A 297 5.99 -6.81 0.80
C ARG A 297 6.52 -5.46 0.34
N ALA A 298 6.94 -5.35 -0.93
CA ALA A 298 7.42 -4.09 -1.47
C ALA A 298 6.34 -3.00 -1.44
N HIS A 299 5.10 -3.32 -1.83
CA HIS A 299 3.98 -2.38 -1.78
C HIS A 299 3.63 -1.98 -0.33
N GLN A 300 3.74 -2.89 0.63
CA GLN A 300 3.56 -2.56 2.05
C GLN A 300 4.59 -1.52 2.51
N LEU A 301 5.87 -1.70 2.15
CA LEU A 301 6.93 -0.74 2.47
C LEU A 301 6.71 0.61 1.80
N ILE A 302 6.31 0.63 0.53
CA ILE A 302 5.99 1.87 -0.19
C ILE A 302 4.77 2.56 0.43
N ALA A 303 3.74 1.81 0.79
CA ALA A 303 2.53 2.35 1.42
C ALA A 303 2.81 2.96 2.80
N SER A 304 3.76 2.41 3.57
CA SER A 304 4.22 3.02 4.82
C SER A 304 5.12 4.25 4.61
N PHE A 305 5.86 4.28 3.51
CA PHE A 305 6.76 5.37 3.14
C PHE A 305 6.00 6.63 2.70
N ASP A 306 5.01 6.48 1.82
CA ASP A 306 4.36 7.60 1.13
C ASP A 306 3.77 8.65 2.10
N PRO A 307 2.99 8.29 3.13
CA PRO A 307 2.44 9.26 4.07
C PRO A 307 3.51 10.00 4.88
N VAL A 308 4.61 9.31 5.22
CA VAL A 308 5.74 9.92 5.92
C VAL A 308 6.46 10.89 5.01
N PHE A 309 6.73 10.50 3.76
CA PHE A 309 7.42 11.32 2.78
C PHE A 309 6.69 12.63 2.48
N GLU A 310 5.36 12.59 2.39
CA GLU A 310 4.54 13.80 2.16
C GLU A 310 4.63 14.81 3.31
N ARG A 311 4.85 14.35 4.55
CA ARG A 311 5.03 15.22 5.74
C ARG A 311 6.48 15.68 5.95
N CYS A 312 7.44 15.05 5.25
CA CYS A 312 8.86 15.39 5.37
C CYS A 312 9.20 16.70 4.65
N GLU A 313 10.14 17.43 5.19
CA GLU A 313 10.71 18.61 4.52
C GLU A 313 11.86 18.23 3.58
N PRO A 314 12.01 18.95 2.45
CA PRO A 314 13.15 18.76 1.57
C PRO A 314 14.48 19.04 2.28
N CYS A 315 15.47 18.16 2.10
CA CYS A 315 16.83 18.37 2.61
C CYS A 315 17.55 19.49 1.82
N SER A 316 17.17 20.76 2.09
CA SER A 316 17.65 21.93 1.34
C SER A 316 19.17 22.13 1.42
N GLN A 317 19.83 21.65 2.50
CA GLN A 317 21.27 21.69 2.68
C GLN A 317 22.06 20.90 1.62
N PHE A 318 21.40 19.98 0.90
CA PHE A 318 22.03 19.19 -0.17
C PHE A 318 21.72 19.70 -1.57
N ARG A 319 20.94 20.77 -1.70
CA ARG A 319 20.71 21.38 -3.02
C ARG A 319 22.02 21.95 -3.54
N ALA A 320 22.38 21.64 -4.79
CA ALA A 320 23.46 22.32 -5.46
C ALA A 320 23.14 23.82 -5.49
N LEU A 321 24.01 24.64 -4.92
CA LEU A 321 23.95 26.08 -5.14
C LEU A 321 24.19 26.27 -6.63
N GLY A 322 23.12 26.63 -7.36
CA GLY A 322 23.23 26.93 -8.80
C GLY A 322 24.25 28.04 -8.99
N LEU A 323 25.35 27.73 -9.68
CA LEU A 323 26.24 28.69 -10.29
C LEU A 323 25.63 29.18 -11.59
#